data_cc2b659d699c3a1f4fa7ad1691fbeac7
#
_entry.id   cc2b659d699c3a1f4fa7ad1691fbeac7
#
_cell.length_a   1.000
_cell.length_b   1.000
_cell.length_c   1.000
_cell.angle_alpha   90.00
_cell.angle_beta   90.00
_cell.angle_gamma   90.00
#
_symmetry.space_group_name_H-M   'P 1'
#
loop_
_entity.id
_entity.type
_entity.pdbx_description
1 polymer ?
#
loop_
_entity_poly.entity_id
_entity_poly.type
_entity_poly.pdbx_seq_one_letter_code
_entity_poly.pdbx_strand_id
1 'polypeptide(L)'
;MKDLLQEVSRLHHPNPPATPEQIEAFEHDEGWRLDPDLRAFYLHCNGARLFDRVDPAFAFVPLAELRRARVVMRNDDSDEAGPASWYALCRVRDSNFILLDVSEQHDGRYPLRDGYNEAFPEPDYCPKIAASFRDFLKGALDSKEQWFWLSAEHEPQKNS
;
A
#
# COMPACT_ATOMS: atom_id res chain seq x y z
N MET A 1 8.40 9.33 9.24
CA MET A 1 7.58 8.15 9.60
C MET A 1 7.19 8.10 11.07
N LYS A 2 8.07 8.48 11.97
CA LYS A 2 7.77 8.36 13.41
C LYS A 2 6.47 9.05 13.82
N ASP A 3 6.24 10.28 13.38
CA ASP A 3 5.04 11.03 13.73
C ASP A 3 3.77 10.40 13.15
N LEU A 4 3.86 9.89 11.92
CA LEU A 4 2.74 9.21 11.27
C LEU A 4 2.40 7.91 11.99
N LEU A 5 3.40 7.14 12.39
CA LEU A 5 3.21 5.89 13.11
C LEU A 5 2.62 6.13 14.50
N GLN A 6 3.02 7.20 15.18
CA GLN A 6 2.41 7.59 16.45
C GLN A 6 0.94 7.96 16.28
N GLU A 7 0.59 8.63 15.19
CA GLU A 7 -0.80 8.96 14.89
C GLU A 7 -1.63 7.70 14.65
N VAL A 8 -1.09 6.72 13.90
CA VAL A 8 -1.76 5.42 13.69
C VAL A 8 -2.05 4.76 15.04
N SER A 9 -1.06 4.72 15.93
CA SER A 9 -1.24 4.07 17.25
C SER A 9 -2.22 4.81 18.15
N ARG A 10 -2.25 6.14 18.09
CA ARG A 10 -3.06 6.97 18.97
C ARG A 10 -4.51 7.05 18.52
N LEU A 11 -4.75 7.11 17.20
CA LEU A 11 -6.07 7.43 16.66
C LEU A 11 -6.71 6.29 15.85
N HIS A 12 -5.96 5.25 15.53
CA HIS A 12 -6.44 4.18 14.64
C HIS A 12 -6.15 2.80 15.23
N HIS A 13 -6.28 1.75 14.43
CA HIS A 13 -6.21 0.36 14.89
C HIS A 13 -5.05 -0.40 14.25
N PRO A 14 -3.82 -0.25 14.78
CA PRO A 14 -2.68 -1.02 14.32
C PRO A 14 -2.74 -2.46 14.83
N ASN A 15 -2.28 -3.39 14.02
CA ASN A 15 -2.00 -4.75 14.45
C ASN A 15 -0.69 -4.78 15.26
N PRO A 16 -0.42 -5.86 16.02
CA PRO A 16 0.89 -6.02 16.66
C PRO A 16 2.03 -5.93 15.64
N PRO A 17 3.24 -5.53 16.05
CA PRO A 17 4.38 -5.40 15.14
C PRO A 17 4.77 -6.71 14.47
N ALA A 18 5.26 -6.64 13.24
CA ALA A 18 5.98 -7.74 12.64
C ALA A 18 7.39 -7.80 13.23
N THR A 19 8.00 -8.97 13.19
CA THR A 19 9.38 -9.14 13.65
C THR A 19 10.36 -8.93 12.48
N PRO A 20 11.63 -8.57 12.78
CA PRO A 20 12.65 -8.51 11.74
C PRO A 20 12.78 -9.81 10.96
N GLU A 21 12.61 -10.96 11.62
CA GLU A 21 12.68 -12.28 10.99
C GLU A 21 11.53 -12.49 10.01
N GLN A 22 10.34 -12.02 10.32
CA GLN A 22 9.20 -12.08 9.41
C GLN A 22 9.44 -11.22 8.17
N ILE A 23 10.03 -10.04 8.35
CA ILE A 23 10.37 -9.16 7.23
C ILE A 23 11.44 -9.82 6.35
N GLU A 24 12.48 -10.40 6.95
CA GLU A 24 13.53 -11.10 6.19
C GLU A 24 12.98 -12.28 5.38
N ALA A 25 12.09 -13.06 5.99
CA ALA A 25 11.44 -14.18 5.31
C ALA A 25 10.61 -13.68 4.12
N PHE A 26 9.85 -12.62 4.31
CA PHE A 26 9.07 -12.00 3.24
C PHE A 26 9.98 -11.55 2.08
N GLU A 27 11.05 -10.83 2.39
CA GLU A 27 11.98 -10.31 1.39
C GLU A 27 12.67 -11.44 0.62
N HIS A 28 13.02 -12.51 1.32
CA HIS A 28 13.63 -13.69 0.69
C HIS A 28 12.64 -14.38 -0.26
N ASP A 29 11.40 -14.57 0.19
CA ASP A 29 10.40 -15.30 -0.60
C ASP A 29 9.92 -14.50 -1.82
N GLU A 30 9.78 -13.18 -1.68
CA GLU A 30 9.27 -12.33 -2.76
C GLU A 30 10.36 -11.78 -3.68
N GLY A 31 11.62 -11.78 -3.23
CA GLY A 31 12.75 -11.37 -4.06
C GLY A 31 12.94 -9.85 -4.18
N TRP A 32 12.32 -9.08 -3.31
CA TRP A 32 12.53 -7.64 -3.23
C TRP A 32 12.51 -7.19 -1.78
N ARG A 33 13.04 -6.02 -1.51
CA ARG A 33 13.17 -5.50 -0.14
C ARG A 33 12.15 -4.41 0.12
N LEU A 34 11.62 -4.39 1.35
CA LEU A 34 10.82 -3.27 1.81
C LEU A 34 11.69 -2.01 1.80
N ASP A 35 11.15 -0.91 1.30
CA ASP A 35 11.85 0.36 1.42
C ASP A 35 11.86 0.82 2.90
N PRO A 36 12.67 1.84 3.25
CA PRO A 36 12.80 2.24 4.66
C PRO A 36 11.47 2.61 5.32
N ASP A 37 10.56 3.23 4.58
CA ASP A 37 9.27 3.65 5.14
C ASP A 37 8.35 2.45 5.40
N LEU A 38 8.29 1.51 4.46
CA LEU A 38 7.53 0.27 4.64
C LEU A 38 8.10 -0.57 5.77
N ARG A 39 9.43 -0.66 5.85
CA ARG A 39 10.07 -1.40 6.92
C ARG A 39 9.74 -0.81 8.28
N ALA A 40 9.82 0.51 8.40
CA ALA A 40 9.46 1.19 9.64
C ALA A 40 8.00 0.94 10.02
N PHE A 41 7.11 0.96 9.03
CA PHE A 41 5.69 0.69 9.24
C PHE A 41 5.47 -0.72 9.79
N TYR A 42 6.01 -1.75 9.11
CA TYR A 42 5.78 -3.14 9.54
C TYR A 42 6.45 -3.48 10.86
N LEU A 43 7.58 -2.85 11.18
CA LEU A 43 8.21 -3.00 12.50
C LEU A 43 7.40 -2.34 13.61
N HIS A 44 6.58 -1.34 13.27
CA HIS A 44 5.68 -0.68 14.22
C HIS A 44 4.35 -1.42 14.35
N CYS A 45 3.79 -1.84 13.22
CA CYS A 45 2.54 -2.59 13.19
C CYS A 45 2.49 -3.47 11.92
N ASN A 46 1.99 -4.68 12.08
CA ASN A 46 1.87 -5.63 10.97
C ASN A 46 0.53 -5.43 10.25
N GLY A 47 0.40 -4.28 9.60
CA GLY A 47 -0.85 -3.81 9.03
C GLY A 47 -1.66 -2.97 10.02
N ALA A 48 -2.63 -2.24 9.52
CA ALA A 48 -3.45 -1.35 10.34
C ALA A 48 -4.74 -1.00 9.63
N ARG A 49 -5.80 -0.78 10.39
CA ARG A 49 -7.04 -0.21 9.87
C ARG A 49 -7.13 1.24 10.31
N LEU A 50 -7.35 2.13 9.36
CA LEU A 50 -7.56 3.54 9.66
C LEU A 50 -9.06 3.82 9.62
N PHE A 51 -9.52 4.65 10.56
CA PHE A 51 -10.93 5.03 10.69
C PHE A 51 -11.81 3.80 10.91
N ASP A 52 -11.84 3.34 12.18
CA ASP A 52 -12.51 2.09 12.56
C ASP A 52 -14.01 2.13 12.29
N ARG A 53 -14.41 1.43 11.24
CA ARG A 53 -15.80 1.22 10.82
C ARG A 53 -15.97 -0.23 10.38
N VAL A 54 -17.20 -0.67 10.18
CA VAL A 54 -17.48 -2.02 9.68
C VAL A 54 -16.73 -2.29 8.38
N ASP A 55 -16.67 -1.29 7.49
CA ASP A 55 -15.82 -1.34 6.29
C ASP A 55 -14.84 -0.16 6.36
N PRO A 56 -13.64 -0.37 6.93
CA PRO A 56 -12.69 0.72 7.11
C PRO A 56 -12.26 1.32 5.78
N ALA A 57 -12.04 2.65 5.77
CA ALA A 57 -11.64 3.35 4.55
C ALA A 57 -10.28 2.88 4.04
N PHE A 58 -9.38 2.51 4.96
CA PHE A 58 -8.04 2.05 4.63
C PHE A 58 -7.68 0.85 5.51
N ALA A 59 -7.43 -0.29 4.89
CA ALA A 59 -6.97 -1.49 5.60
C ALA A 59 -5.62 -1.91 5.01
N PHE A 60 -4.54 -1.46 5.64
CA PHE A 60 -3.18 -1.88 5.27
C PHE A 60 -3.01 -3.34 5.69
N VAL A 61 -2.62 -4.18 4.73
CA VAL A 61 -2.58 -5.63 4.95
C VAL A 61 -1.35 -6.03 5.77
N PRO A 62 -1.46 -7.11 6.58
CA PRO A 62 -0.27 -7.69 7.20
C PRO A 62 0.66 -8.32 6.16
N LEU A 63 1.92 -8.54 6.53
CA LEU A 63 2.92 -9.11 5.61
C LEU A 63 2.45 -10.41 4.97
N ALA A 64 1.74 -11.26 5.70
CA ALA A 64 1.25 -12.53 5.17
C ALA A 64 0.23 -12.34 4.02
N GLU A 65 -0.37 -11.18 3.93
CA GLU A 65 -1.35 -10.84 2.89
C GLU A 65 -0.83 -9.85 1.86
N LEU A 66 0.42 -9.41 2.01
CA LEU A 66 1.07 -8.53 1.03
C LEU A 66 1.55 -9.40 -0.14
N ARG A 67 0.68 -9.56 -1.12
CA ARG A 67 0.87 -10.45 -2.25
C ARG A 67 0.68 -9.71 -3.56
N ARG A 68 1.12 -10.34 -4.65
CA ARG A 68 0.91 -9.75 -5.98
C ARG A 68 -0.55 -9.40 -6.19
N ALA A 69 -0.79 -8.21 -6.71
CA ALA A 69 -2.14 -7.72 -6.95
C ALA A 69 -2.94 -8.66 -7.84
N ARG A 70 -2.31 -9.22 -8.87
CA ARG A 70 -2.97 -10.16 -9.77
C ARG A 70 -3.48 -11.42 -9.06
N VAL A 71 -2.80 -11.87 -8.02
CA VAL A 71 -3.27 -13.00 -7.20
C VAL A 71 -4.45 -12.58 -6.35
N VAL A 72 -4.33 -11.43 -5.67
CA VAL A 72 -5.35 -10.95 -4.75
C VAL A 72 -6.64 -10.57 -5.50
N MET A 73 -6.51 -9.89 -6.63
CA MET A 73 -7.65 -9.30 -7.33
C MET A 73 -8.24 -10.22 -8.39
N ARG A 74 -7.47 -11.16 -8.94
CA ARG A 74 -7.91 -12.04 -10.03
C ARG A 74 -7.70 -13.51 -9.76
N ASN A 75 -7.11 -13.86 -8.62
CA ASN A 75 -6.77 -15.25 -8.27
C ASN A 75 -5.98 -15.95 -9.38
N ASP A 76 -5.06 -15.22 -10.01
CA ASP A 76 -4.31 -15.70 -11.17
C ASP A 76 -2.91 -15.09 -11.14
N ASP A 77 -1.88 -15.94 -10.99
CA ASP A 77 -0.50 -15.48 -10.92
C ASP A 77 0.21 -15.55 -12.28
N SER A 78 -0.53 -15.25 -13.34
CA SER A 78 0.03 -15.17 -14.69
C SER A 78 0.21 -13.71 -15.13
N ASP A 79 1.10 -13.48 -16.09
CA ASP A 79 1.33 -12.13 -16.63
C ASP A 79 0.09 -11.55 -17.33
N GLU A 80 -0.80 -12.40 -17.81
CA GLU A 80 -2.07 -11.99 -18.40
C GLU A 80 -2.99 -11.30 -17.39
N ALA A 81 -2.89 -11.67 -16.12
CA ALA A 81 -3.71 -11.12 -15.05
C ALA A 81 -3.15 -9.82 -14.46
N GLY A 82 -1.95 -9.41 -14.87
CA GLY A 82 -1.35 -8.15 -14.44
C GLY A 82 0.15 -8.24 -14.21
N PRO A 83 0.80 -7.10 -13.96
CA PRO A 83 2.25 -7.07 -13.71
C PRO A 83 2.63 -7.84 -12.44
N ALA A 84 3.70 -8.62 -12.52
CA ALA A 84 4.25 -9.35 -11.38
C ALA A 84 4.79 -8.41 -10.30
N SER A 85 5.10 -7.17 -10.65
CA SER A 85 5.70 -6.17 -9.77
C SER A 85 4.71 -5.33 -8.98
N TRP A 86 3.43 -5.54 -9.14
CA TRP A 86 2.40 -4.80 -8.39
C TRP A 86 1.89 -5.66 -7.24
N TYR A 87 1.94 -5.09 -6.02
CA TYR A 87 1.53 -5.76 -4.79
C TYR A 87 0.35 -5.03 -4.16
N ALA A 88 -0.65 -5.78 -3.69
CA ALA A 88 -1.84 -5.21 -3.04
C ALA A 88 -1.49 -4.87 -1.59
N LEU A 89 -1.27 -3.59 -1.32
CA LEU A 89 -0.79 -3.09 -0.03
C LEU A 89 -1.92 -2.67 0.91
N CYS A 90 -2.94 -2.04 0.37
CA CYS A 90 -4.01 -1.46 1.18
C CYS A 90 -5.35 -1.72 0.50
N ARG A 91 -6.27 -2.36 1.25
CA ARG A 91 -7.64 -2.52 0.77
C ARG A 91 -8.42 -1.25 1.10
N VAL A 92 -9.09 -0.72 0.11
CA VAL A 92 -10.02 0.39 0.26
C VAL A 92 -11.43 -0.11 -0.06
N ARG A 93 -12.44 0.74 0.14
CA ARG A 93 -13.84 0.32 0.01
C ARG A 93 -14.15 -0.33 -1.33
N ASP A 94 -15.14 -1.22 -1.35
CA ASP A 94 -15.67 -1.89 -2.54
C ASP A 94 -14.65 -2.83 -3.20
N SER A 95 -13.78 -3.45 -2.40
CA SER A 95 -12.77 -4.40 -2.87
C SER A 95 -11.77 -3.80 -3.86
N ASN A 96 -11.53 -2.51 -3.76
CA ASN A 96 -10.46 -1.85 -4.49
C ASN A 96 -9.18 -1.89 -3.65
N PHE A 97 -8.04 -1.76 -4.31
CA PHE A 97 -6.73 -1.83 -3.64
C PHE A 97 -5.83 -0.70 -4.06
N ILE A 98 -4.98 -0.28 -3.15
CA ILE A 98 -3.84 0.58 -3.46
C ILE A 98 -2.64 -0.35 -3.66
N LEU A 99 -1.95 -0.16 -4.77
CA LEU A 99 -0.90 -1.06 -5.22
C LEU A 99 0.47 -0.45 -5.01
N LEU A 100 1.40 -1.29 -4.53
CA LEU A 100 2.80 -0.93 -4.44
C LEU A 100 3.49 -1.40 -5.72
N ASP A 101 4.15 -0.51 -6.43
CA ASP A 101 4.85 -0.85 -7.66
C ASP A 101 6.34 -1.00 -7.38
N VAL A 102 6.79 -2.25 -7.26
CA VAL A 102 8.19 -2.53 -6.92
C VAL A 102 9.12 -2.59 -8.14
N SER A 103 8.60 -2.31 -9.35
CA SER A 103 9.42 -2.21 -10.56
C SER A 103 10.19 -0.89 -10.65
N GLU A 104 9.79 0.11 -9.85
CA GLU A 104 10.39 1.45 -9.90
C GLU A 104 10.83 1.86 -8.49
N GLN A 105 11.96 2.54 -8.40
CA GLN A 105 12.42 3.16 -7.18
C GLN A 105 12.83 4.59 -7.45
N HIS A 106 12.42 5.50 -6.57
CA HIS A 106 12.83 6.90 -6.57
C HIS A 106 13.29 7.26 -5.17
N ASP A 107 14.54 7.66 -5.04
CA ASP A 107 15.16 7.90 -3.73
C ASP A 107 15.00 6.70 -2.78
N GLY A 108 15.08 5.49 -3.33
CA GLY A 108 14.95 4.25 -2.57
C GLY A 108 13.53 3.92 -2.11
N ARG A 109 12.51 4.59 -2.68
CA ARG A 109 11.10 4.35 -2.33
C ARG A 109 10.32 3.89 -3.56
N TYR A 110 9.32 3.04 -3.31
CA TYR A 110 8.42 2.55 -4.34
C TYR A 110 7.18 3.46 -4.45
N PRO A 111 6.74 3.77 -5.68
CA PRO A 111 5.49 4.51 -5.86
C PRO A 111 4.28 3.62 -5.62
N LEU A 112 3.14 4.26 -5.34
CA LEU A 112 1.86 3.57 -5.18
C LEU A 112 0.92 3.94 -6.32
N ARG A 113 0.06 2.98 -6.71
CA ARG A 113 -0.89 3.13 -7.81
C ARG A 113 -2.31 2.91 -7.32
N ASP A 114 -3.26 3.53 -8.02
CA ASP A 114 -4.69 3.27 -7.83
C ASP A 114 -5.04 1.95 -8.49
N GLY A 115 -5.40 0.95 -7.70
CA GLY A 115 -5.81 -0.36 -8.17
C GLY A 115 -7.32 -0.52 -8.21
N TYR A 116 -8.01 0.41 -8.87
CA TYR A 116 -9.45 0.34 -9.04
C TYR A 116 -9.81 -0.96 -9.75
N ASN A 117 -10.71 -1.74 -9.14
CA ASN A 117 -10.98 -3.12 -9.55
C ASN A 117 -11.41 -3.22 -11.02
N GLU A 118 -12.25 -2.31 -11.48
CA GLU A 118 -12.74 -2.33 -12.86
C GLU A 118 -11.69 -1.93 -13.90
N ALA A 119 -10.67 -1.20 -13.48
CA ALA A 119 -9.60 -0.74 -14.36
C ALA A 119 -8.38 -1.68 -14.35
N PHE A 120 -8.19 -2.40 -13.25
CA PHE A 120 -7.04 -3.32 -13.11
C PHE A 120 -7.13 -4.43 -14.16
N PRO A 121 -6.08 -4.81 -14.85
CA PRO A 121 -4.67 -4.45 -14.63
C PRO A 121 -4.08 -3.45 -15.64
N GLU A 122 -4.88 -2.64 -16.27
CA GLU A 122 -4.41 -1.73 -17.32
C GLU A 122 -3.54 -0.61 -16.73
N PRO A 123 -2.23 -0.53 -17.06
CA PRO A 123 -1.35 0.47 -16.47
C PRO A 123 -1.81 1.91 -16.67
N ASP A 124 -2.41 2.21 -17.81
CA ASP A 124 -2.89 3.56 -18.11
C ASP A 124 -4.07 3.99 -17.23
N TYR A 125 -4.79 3.01 -16.66
CA TYR A 125 -5.94 3.26 -15.79
C TYR A 125 -5.64 2.93 -14.32
N CYS A 126 -4.40 2.60 -14.01
CA CYS A 126 -3.92 2.41 -12.64
C CYS A 126 -2.79 3.42 -12.39
N PRO A 127 -3.10 4.71 -12.34
CA PRO A 127 -2.08 5.76 -12.26
C PRO A 127 -1.35 5.74 -10.94
N LYS A 128 -0.14 6.31 -10.93
CA LYS A 128 0.59 6.57 -9.71
C LYS A 128 -0.14 7.66 -8.93
N ILE A 129 -0.39 7.42 -7.65
CA ILE A 129 -1.12 8.34 -6.78
C ILE A 129 -0.26 8.85 -5.64
N ALA A 130 0.90 8.25 -5.40
CA ALA A 130 1.85 8.70 -4.39
C ALA A 130 3.25 8.26 -4.78
N ALA A 131 4.23 9.09 -4.46
CA ALA A 131 5.64 8.80 -4.75
C ALA A 131 6.24 7.79 -3.78
N SER A 132 5.64 7.63 -2.61
CA SER A 132 6.14 6.76 -1.56
C SER A 132 5.01 6.31 -0.64
N PHE A 133 5.27 5.26 0.13
CA PHE A 133 4.35 4.83 1.18
C PHE A 133 4.11 5.93 2.20
N ARG A 134 5.17 6.65 2.59
CA ARG A 134 5.04 7.75 3.55
C ARG A 134 4.05 8.80 3.07
N ASP A 135 4.16 9.21 1.82
CA ASP A 135 3.26 10.21 1.25
C ASP A 135 1.81 9.71 1.21
N PHE A 136 1.62 8.45 0.84
CA PHE A 136 0.29 7.86 0.84
C PHE A 136 -0.30 7.78 2.25
N LEU A 137 0.48 7.30 3.21
CA LEU A 137 0.02 7.18 4.61
C LEU A 137 -0.36 8.55 5.16
N LYS A 138 0.45 9.57 4.90
CA LYS A 138 0.13 10.94 5.33
C LYS A 138 -1.17 11.41 4.71
N GLY A 139 -1.35 11.21 3.43
CA GLY A 139 -2.59 11.57 2.74
C GLY A 139 -3.81 10.85 3.31
N ALA A 140 -3.67 9.55 3.59
CA ALA A 140 -4.75 8.76 4.16
C ALA A 140 -5.12 9.24 5.56
N LEU A 141 -4.13 9.52 6.41
CA LEU A 141 -4.36 10.02 7.76
C LEU A 141 -5.04 11.40 7.76
N ASP A 142 -4.68 12.26 6.82
CA ASP A 142 -5.23 13.61 6.70
C ASP A 142 -6.58 13.64 5.96
N SER A 143 -6.99 12.56 5.34
CA SER A 143 -8.10 12.52 4.38
C SER A 143 -9.50 12.54 5.01
N LYS A 144 -9.62 12.25 6.29
CA LYS A 144 -10.93 12.06 6.97
C LYS A 144 -11.80 11.04 6.23
N GLU A 145 -11.22 9.87 5.92
CA GLU A 145 -11.87 8.74 5.26
C GLU A 145 -12.13 8.91 3.75
N GLN A 146 -11.60 9.97 3.14
CA GLN A 146 -11.81 10.21 1.71
C GLN A 146 -10.70 9.57 0.85
N TRP A 147 -11.05 9.20 -0.36
CA TRP A 147 -10.06 8.80 -1.36
C TRP A 147 -9.44 10.09 -1.91
N PHE A 148 -8.44 10.60 -1.19
CA PHE A 148 -7.85 11.91 -1.46
C PHE A 148 -7.22 12.02 -2.85
N TRP A 149 -6.77 10.89 -3.42
CA TRP A 149 -6.13 10.89 -4.74
C TRP A 149 -7.12 11.12 -5.89
N LEU A 150 -8.42 11.06 -5.63
CA LEU A 150 -9.45 11.39 -6.61
C LEU A 150 -9.81 12.86 -6.62
N SER A 151 -9.28 13.63 -5.66
CA SER A 151 -9.51 15.08 -5.62
C SER A 151 -8.85 15.77 -6.80
N ALA A 152 -9.54 16.74 -7.40
CA ALA A 152 -8.96 17.55 -8.48
C ALA A 152 -7.74 18.35 -8.01
N GLU A 153 -7.59 18.55 -6.69
CA GLU A 153 -6.46 19.28 -6.12
C GLU A 153 -5.26 18.37 -5.82
N HIS A 154 -5.44 17.05 -5.92
CA HIS A 154 -4.36 16.13 -5.64
C HIS A 154 -3.40 16.05 -6.82
N GLU A 155 -2.13 16.35 -6.54
CA GLU A 155 -1.04 16.16 -7.50
C GLU A 155 -0.04 15.18 -6.89
N PRO A 156 0.07 13.96 -7.43
CA PRO A 156 1.11 13.06 -6.98
C PRO A 156 2.48 13.63 -7.32
N GLN A 157 3.48 13.39 -6.47
CA GLN A 157 4.84 13.83 -6.77
C GLN A 157 5.30 13.19 -8.06
N LYS A 158 5.81 14.03 -8.95
CA LYS A 158 6.36 13.56 -10.20
C LYS A 158 7.79 13.11 -9.96
N ASN A 159 8.02 11.84 -10.11
CA ASN A 159 9.36 11.28 -10.11
C ASN A 159 9.86 11.31 -11.55
N SER A 160 10.38 12.42 -11.91
CA SER A 160 10.99 12.57 -13.22
C SER A 160 12.41 12.03 -13.24
#